data_80e3bc34cfdc1e131bb8116ac7c26b1f
#
_entry.id   80e3bc34cfdc1e131bb8116ac7c26b1f
#
_cell.length_a   1.000
_cell.length_b   1.000
_cell.length_c   1.000
_cell.angle_alpha   90.00
_cell.angle_beta   90.00
_cell.angle_gamma   90.00
#
_symmetry.space_group_name_H-M   'P 1'
#
loop_
_entity.id
_entity.type
_entity.pdbx_description
1 polymer ?
#
loop_
_entity_poly.entity_id
_entity_poly.type
_entity_poly.pdbx_seq_one_letter_code
_entity_poly.pdbx_strand_id
1 'polypeptide(L)'
;MSIVDRILRIGEGRTLKKLDAIADQVEALADEYSELSDAELREMTDELKERYQDGGESLDDLLPEAFATVVEAADRVLGMRPYHVQIMGGAALHRGNIAEMKTGEGKTLVATMPSYLRALTGKGVHVVTVNDYLAEYQSDLMGRVHRFLGLTTGCILVGQTPAERREQFGFDYLRDNMAQRPEDLVQRGHAFVIVDEVDSILIDEARTPLIISGPASGDVNKWYKEFATISERLRAGKDYEVDEKKRTVGVLAAGIERVEDYLGVDNLYESENTPLIGFLNNAIKAKELFHRDKDYIVRDGEVLIVDEHTGRVLPGRRYNEGMHQAIEAKERVEIKAENQTLATITLQNYFRLYPEGSRSGMTGTAETEAAEFAGTYKIGVVPIPTNKPMIRQDQPDLVYTVVDDIAERHELGQPVLVGTTSVEKSEILSERLREQGIPHEVLNAKQHAREAAVVAMAGRKGAVTVATNMAGRGTDIMLGG
;
A
#
# COMPACT_ATOMS: atom_id res chain seq x y z
N MET A 1 10.72 28.87 -2.59
CA MET A 1 10.76 28.03 -3.80
C MET A 1 12.20 27.78 -4.20
N SER A 2 12.58 26.50 -4.28
CA SER A 2 13.94 26.13 -4.70
C SER A 2 14.12 26.38 -6.21
N ILE A 3 15.39 26.38 -6.68
CA ILE A 3 15.69 26.48 -8.13
C ILE A 3 15.10 25.26 -8.87
N VAL A 4 15.06 24.11 -8.21
CA VAL A 4 14.47 22.86 -8.75
C VAL A 4 12.97 23.04 -8.99
N ASP A 5 12.24 23.65 -8.04
CA ASP A 5 10.80 23.92 -8.19
C ASP A 5 10.50 24.83 -9.37
N ARG A 6 11.38 25.83 -9.62
CA ARG A 6 11.22 26.72 -10.79
C ARG A 6 11.45 25.99 -12.12
N ILE A 7 12.38 25.03 -12.15
CA ILE A 7 12.69 24.26 -13.37
C ILE A 7 11.54 23.27 -13.65
N LEU A 8 10.99 22.62 -12.64
CA LEU A 8 9.87 21.69 -12.77
C LEU A 8 8.59 22.39 -13.27
N ARG A 9 8.41 23.68 -12.97
CA ARG A 9 7.25 24.48 -13.42
C ARG A 9 7.41 25.10 -14.83
N ILE A 10 8.58 24.94 -15.45
CA ILE A 10 8.78 25.42 -16.83
C ILE A 10 7.93 24.56 -17.77
N GLY A 11 6.84 25.14 -18.28
CA GLY A 11 5.95 24.47 -19.21
C GLY A 11 4.57 24.12 -18.65
N GLU A 12 4.34 24.22 -17.32
CA GLU A 12 3.01 23.97 -16.71
C GLU A 12 1.87 24.71 -17.42
N GLY A 13 2.04 25.99 -17.67
CA GLY A 13 1.05 26.80 -18.39
C GLY A 13 0.77 26.33 -19.82
N ARG A 14 1.75 25.71 -20.50
CA ARG A 14 1.53 25.11 -21.82
C ARG A 14 0.80 23.78 -21.72
N THR A 15 1.13 22.99 -20.71
CA THR A 15 0.48 21.70 -20.44
C THR A 15 -0.99 21.94 -20.09
N LEU A 16 -1.27 22.84 -19.14
CA LEU A 16 -2.64 23.21 -18.77
C LEU A 16 -3.46 23.71 -19.96
N LYS A 17 -2.90 24.59 -20.81
CA LYS A 17 -3.60 25.04 -22.04
C LYS A 17 -3.91 23.92 -23.02
N LYS A 18 -3.06 22.89 -23.11
CA LYS A 18 -3.33 21.73 -23.96
C LYS A 18 -4.43 20.86 -23.37
N LEU A 19 -4.44 20.69 -22.05
CA LEU A 19 -5.50 19.92 -21.35
C LEU A 19 -6.84 20.65 -21.43
N ASP A 20 -6.83 21.97 -21.27
CA ASP A 20 -7.98 22.86 -21.44
C ASP A 20 -8.60 22.72 -22.86
N ALA A 21 -7.76 22.82 -23.89
CA ALA A 21 -8.20 22.62 -25.27
C ALA A 21 -8.76 21.22 -25.55
N ILE A 22 -8.27 20.18 -24.88
CA ILE A 22 -8.83 18.83 -24.96
C ILE A 22 -10.22 18.81 -24.31
N ALA A 23 -10.35 19.41 -23.12
CA ALA A 23 -11.64 19.48 -22.43
C ALA A 23 -12.68 20.25 -23.26
N ASP A 24 -12.31 21.37 -23.90
CA ASP A 24 -13.15 22.09 -24.84
C ASP A 24 -13.62 21.19 -26.00
N GLN A 25 -12.72 20.37 -26.56
CA GLN A 25 -13.09 19.43 -27.64
C GLN A 25 -14.08 18.36 -27.16
N VAL A 26 -13.91 17.84 -25.97
CA VAL A 26 -14.82 16.85 -25.35
C VAL A 26 -16.19 17.48 -25.10
N GLU A 27 -16.24 18.70 -24.55
CA GLU A 27 -17.47 19.41 -24.27
C GLU A 27 -18.21 19.83 -25.56
N ALA A 28 -17.49 20.14 -26.63
CA ALA A 28 -18.08 20.44 -27.92
C ALA A 28 -18.87 19.29 -28.54
N LEU A 29 -18.59 18.03 -28.13
CA LEU A 29 -19.33 16.84 -28.56
C LEU A 29 -20.57 16.54 -27.70
N ALA A 30 -20.80 17.30 -26.62
CA ALA A 30 -21.81 16.98 -25.63
C ALA A 30 -23.24 16.88 -26.21
N ASP A 31 -23.63 17.80 -27.07
CA ASP A 31 -24.98 17.83 -27.68
C ASP A 31 -25.17 16.60 -28.57
N GLU A 32 -24.20 16.27 -29.43
CA GLU A 32 -24.24 15.12 -30.33
C GLU A 32 -24.36 13.80 -29.53
N TYR A 33 -23.55 13.63 -28.49
CA TYR A 33 -23.54 12.41 -27.68
C TYR A 33 -24.80 12.27 -26.81
N SER A 34 -25.44 13.37 -26.44
CA SER A 34 -26.69 13.36 -25.68
C SER A 34 -27.87 12.85 -26.49
N GLU A 35 -27.83 12.98 -27.82
CA GLU A 35 -28.86 12.50 -28.74
C GLU A 35 -28.77 11.01 -29.04
N LEU A 36 -27.61 10.36 -28.79
CA LEU A 36 -27.41 8.92 -29.00
C LEU A 36 -28.29 8.10 -28.04
N SER A 37 -28.88 7.04 -28.56
CA SER A 37 -29.50 6.02 -27.71
C SER A 37 -28.44 5.26 -26.89
N ASP A 38 -28.87 4.53 -25.85
CA ASP A 38 -27.98 3.70 -25.03
C ASP A 38 -27.24 2.62 -25.86
N ALA A 39 -27.92 2.11 -26.91
CA ALA A 39 -27.32 1.12 -27.81
C ALA A 39 -26.22 1.75 -28.68
N GLU A 40 -26.51 2.91 -29.29
CA GLU A 40 -25.56 3.65 -30.12
C GLU A 40 -24.34 4.10 -29.27
N LEU A 41 -24.59 4.63 -28.06
CA LEU A 41 -23.49 5.02 -27.15
C LEU A 41 -22.59 3.82 -26.78
N ARG A 42 -23.16 2.63 -26.66
CA ARG A 42 -22.40 1.40 -26.43
C ARG A 42 -21.62 0.94 -27.67
N GLU A 43 -22.22 1.08 -28.87
CA GLU A 43 -21.59 0.76 -30.15
C GLU A 43 -20.36 1.62 -30.42
N MET A 44 -20.29 2.85 -29.90
CA MET A 44 -19.09 3.69 -29.94
C MET A 44 -17.84 2.97 -29.42
N THR A 45 -17.98 2.07 -28.45
CA THR A 45 -16.85 1.30 -27.93
C THR A 45 -16.25 0.38 -29.00
N ASP A 46 -17.06 -0.27 -29.79
CA ASP A 46 -16.60 -1.19 -30.83
C ASP A 46 -16.05 -0.40 -32.04
N GLU A 47 -16.67 0.73 -32.38
CA GLU A 47 -16.17 1.65 -33.41
C GLU A 47 -14.79 2.22 -33.05
N LEU A 48 -14.63 2.75 -31.83
CA LEU A 48 -13.35 3.29 -31.36
C LEU A 48 -12.25 2.20 -31.28
N LYS A 49 -12.60 0.96 -30.93
CA LYS A 49 -11.65 -0.17 -30.97
C LYS A 49 -11.21 -0.47 -32.40
N GLU A 50 -12.15 -0.53 -33.36
CA GLU A 50 -11.84 -0.79 -34.78
C GLU A 50 -10.92 0.31 -35.33
N ARG A 51 -11.23 1.57 -35.08
CA ARG A 51 -10.41 2.72 -35.51
C ARG A 51 -9.00 2.67 -34.93
N TYR A 52 -8.85 2.24 -33.66
CA TYR A 52 -7.54 2.03 -33.04
C TYR A 52 -6.78 0.83 -33.63
N GLN A 53 -7.45 -0.33 -33.76
CA GLN A 53 -6.80 -1.59 -34.09
C GLN A 53 -6.54 -1.73 -35.61
N ASP A 54 -7.49 -1.35 -36.41
CA ASP A 54 -7.49 -1.54 -37.86
C ASP A 54 -7.37 -0.20 -38.64
N GLY A 55 -7.86 0.89 -38.08
CA GLY A 55 -7.83 2.22 -38.70
C GLY A 55 -6.50 2.97 -38.53
N GLY A 56 -5.65 2.55 -37.59
CA GLY A 56 -4.34 3.14 -37.33
C GLY A 56 -4.37 4.51 -36.61
N GLU A 57 -5.53 4.90 -36.06
CA GLU A 57 -5.65 6.10 -35.24
C GLU A 57 -4.98 5.88 -33.87
N SER A 58 -4.32 6.90 -33.35
CA SER A 58 -3.72 6.84 -32.02
C SER A 58 -4.78 7.06 -30.92
N LEU A 59 -4.46 6.64 -29.69
CA LEU A 59 -5.33 6.94 -28.54
C LEU A 59 -5.47 8.45 -28.29
N ASP A 60 -4.48 9.28 -28.65
CA ASP A 60 -4.57 10.72 -28.57
C ASP A 60 -5.59 11.30 -29.59
N ASP A 61 -5.70 10.71 -30.77
CA ASP A 61 -6.67 11.10 -31.80
C ASP A 61 -8.10 10.75 -31.34
N LEU A 62 -8.28 9.58 -30.73
CA LEU A 62 -9.56 9.09 -30.24
C LEU A 62 -10.01 9.68 -28.88
N LEU A 63 -9.10 10.39 -28.18
CA LEU A 63 -9.35 10.86 -26.83
C LEU A 63 -10.61 11.72 -26.70
N PRO A 64 -10.88 12.73 -27.55
CA PRO A 64 -12.08 13.57 -27.39
C PRO A 64 -13.36 12.75 -27.44
N GLU A 65 -13.52 11.89 -28.44
CA GLU A 65 -14.70 11.05 -28.62
C GLU A 65 -14.85 9.99 -27.51
N ALA A 66 -13.75 9.33 -27.14
CA ALA A 66 -13.75 8.35 -26.05
C ALA A 66 -14.13 9.01 -24.71
N PHE A 67 -13.64 10.21 -24.43
CA PHE A 67 -14.03 10.92 -23.21
C PHE A 67 -15.48 11.40 -23.27
N ALA A 68 -15.95 11.91 -24.40
CA ALA A 68 -17.35 12.29 -24.58
C ALA A 68 -18.29 11.08 -24.34
N THR A 69 -17.93 9.90 -24.85
CA THR A 69 -18.63 8.62 -24.58
C THR A 69 -18.75 8.35 -23.07
N VAL A 70 -17.65 8.49 -22.32
CA VAL A 70 -17.65 8.25 -20.87
C VAL A 70 -18.40 9.33 -20.11
N VAL A 71 -18.28 10.60 -20.50
CA VAL A 71 -19.00 11.73 -19.89
C VAL A 71 -20.51 11.53 -19.98
N GLU A 72 -21.01 11.16 -21.15
CA GLU A 72 -22.42 10.90 -21.35
C GLU A 72 -22.89 9.63 -20.63
N ALA A 73 -22.10 8.55 -20.68
CA ALA A 73 -22.41 7.31 -19.96
C ALA A 73 -22.44 7.52 -18.44
N ALA A 74 -21.50 8.29 -17.88
CA ALA A 74 -21.46 8.59 -16.44
C ALA A 74 -22.66 9.41 -16.00
N ASP A 75 -23.10 10.37 -16.82
CA ASP A 75 -24.30 11.14 -16.56
C ASP A 75 -25.55 10.24 -16.52
N ARG A 76 -25.74 9.37 -17.52
CA ARG A 76 -26.88 8.43 -17.58
C ARG A 76 -26.91 7.40 -16.47
N VAL A 77 -25.74 6.79 -16.19
CA VAL A 77 -25.64 5.63 -15.28
C VAL A 77 -25.54 6.04 -13.82
N LEU A 78 -24.83 7.14 -13.54
CA LEU A 78 -24.53 7.60 -12.18
C LEU A 78 -25.22 8.91 -11.81
N GLY A 79 -25.76 9.67 -12.78
CA GLY A 79 -26.20 11.05 -12.57
C GLY A 79 -25.03 12.00 -12.27
N MET A 80 -23.83 11.64 -12.71
CA MET A 80 -22.58 12.35 -12.42
C MET A 80 -21.92 12.76 -13.75
N ARG A 81 -22.20 13.96 -14.23
CA ARG A 81 -21.54 14.50 -15.42
C ARG A 81 -20.19 15.10 -15.03
N PRO A 82 -19.05 14.60 -15.57
CA PRO A 82 -17.73 15.18 -15.31
C PRO A 82 -17.66 16.67 -15.68
N TYR A 83 -17.03 17.45 -14.81
CA TYR A 83 -16.77 18.86 -15.05
C TYR A 83 -15.55 19.06 -15.95
N HIS A 84 -15.42 20.23 -16.57
CA HIS A 84 -14.28 20.61 -17.42
C HIS A 84 -12.92 20.28 -16.78
N VAL A 85 -12.69 20.68 -15.53
CA VAL A 85 -11.45 20.40 -14.80
C VAL A 85 -11.22 18.91 -14.57
N GLN A 86 -12.28 18.10 -14.45
CA GLN A 86 -12.18 16.65 -14.32
C GLN A 86 -11.78 16.00 -15.65
N ILE A 87 -12.26 16.51 -16.77
CA ILE A 87 -11.83 16.10 -18.10
C ILE A 87 -10.35 16.43 -18.31
N MET A 88 -9.90 17.63 -17.91
CA MET A 88 -8.48 17.99 -17.89
C MET A 88 -7.63 17.00 -17.07
N GLY A 89 -8.11 16.64 -15.87
CA GLY A 89 -7.48 15.65 -15.00
C GLY A 89 -7.36 14.29 -15.67
N GLY A 90 -8.42 13.80 -16.29
CA GLY A 90 -8.44 12.56 -17.07
C GLY A 90 -7.43 12.57 -18.23
N ALA A 91 -7.34 13.67 -18.96
CA ALA A 91 -6.38 13.85 -20.05
C ALA A 91 -4.93 13.89 -19.52
N ALA A 92 -4.68 14.46 -18.33
CA ALA A 92 -3.37 14.44 -17.69
C ALA A 92 -2.96 13.00 -17.31
N LEU A 93 -3.89 12.21 -16.74
CA LEU A 93 -3.67 10.79 -16.43
C LEU A 93 -3.38 9.98 -17.70
N HIS A 94 -4.16 10.16 -18.76
CA HIS A 94 -3.93 9.48 -20.04
C HIS A 94 -2.50 9.68 -20.56
N ARG A 95 -1.95 10.88 -20.38
CA ARG A 95 -0.59 11.26 -20.81
C ARG A 95 0.50 10.82 -19.86
N GLY A 96 0.21 9.97 -18.88
CA GLY A 96 1.19 9.43 -17.95
C GLY A 96 1.70 10.45 -16.93
N ASN A 97 0.85 11.39 -16.51
CA ASN A 97 1.15 12.37 -15.47
C ASN A 97 0.40 12.06 -14.17
N ILE A 98 0.80 12.71 -13.10
CA ILE A 98 0.03 12.80 -11.88
C ILE A 98 -0.88 14.01 -11.98
N ALA A 99 -2.20 13.79 -11.88
CA ALA A 99 -3.17 14.86 -11.73
C ALA A 99 -3.28 15.23 -10.25
N GLU A 100 -2.71 16.37 -9.85
CA GLU A 100 -2.94 16.88 -8.51
C GLU A 100 -4.28 17.59 -8.47
N MET A 101 -5.24 16.94 -7.80
CA MET A 101 -6.60 17.47 -7.63
C MET A 101 -6.95 17.50 -6.15
N LYS A 102 -7.45 18.61 -5.68
CA LYS A 102 -7.77 18.77 -4.26
C LYS A 102 -8.83 17.74 -3.82
N THR A 103 -8.83 17.45 -2.54
CA THR A 103 -9.81 16.53 -1.93
C THR A 103 -11.23 17.02 -2.19
N GLY A 104 -12.14 16.12 -2.57
CA GLY A 104 -13.51 16.46 -2.91
C GLY A 104 -13.73 16.84 -4.39
N GLU A 105 -12.70 16.91 -5.23
CA GLU A 105 -12.83 17.22 -6.68
C GLU A 105 -13.25 16.00 -7.54
N GLY A 106 -13.61 14.87 -6.93
CA GLY A 106 -14.13 13.69 -7.63
C GLY A 106 -13.10 12.90 -8.43
N LYS A 107 -11.89 12.72 -7.89
CA LYS A 107 -10.78 11.97 -8.53
C LYS A 107 -11.19 10.60 -9.06
N THR A 108 -12.06 9.88 -8.35
CA THR A 108 -12.55 8.56 -8.77
C THR A 108 -13.25 8.60 -10.13
N LEU A 109 -14.10 9.61 -10.35
CA LEU A 109 -14.78 9.82 -11.64
C LEU A 109 -13.77 10.18 -12.73
N VAL A 110 -12.75 10.97 -12.42
CA VAL A 110 -11.67 11.36 -13.34
C VAL A 110 -10.95 10.14 -13.92
N ALA A 111 -10.64 9.15 -13.09
CA ALA A 111 -9.95 7.92 -13.52
C ALA A 111 -10.76 7.08 -14.52
N THR A 112 -12.08 7.24 -14.56
CA THR A 112 -12.97 6.46 -15.42
C THR A 112 -12.72 6.75 -16.91
N MET A 113 -12.46 8.02 -17.27
CA MET A 113 -12.22 8.43 -18.66
C MET A 113 -10.93 7.82 -19.25
N PRO A 114 -9.74 7.99 -18.65
CA PRO A 114 -8.51 7.39 -19.20
C PRO A 114 -8.49 5.86 -19.10
N SER A 115 -9.16 5.27 -18.10
CA SER A 115 -9.23 3.80 -18.02
C SER A 115 -10.08 3.22 -19.16
N TYR A 116 -11.18 3.86 -19.55
CA TYR A 116 -11.95 3.48 -20.73
C TYR A 116 -11.11 3.58 -22.01
N LEU A 117 -10.52 4.75 -22.27
CA LEU A 117 -9.70 4.97 -23.47
C LEU A 117 -8.56 3.97 -23.59
N ARG A 118 -7.85 3.71 -22.50
CA ARG A 118 -6.75 2.74 -22.48
C ARG A 118 -7.24 1.30 -22.63
N ALA A 119 -8.43 0.96 -22.15
CA ALA A 119 -9.03 -0.37 -22.31
C ALA A 119 -9.37 -0.71 -23.76
N LEU A 120 -9.56 0.26 -24.66
CA LEU A 120 -9.78 0.04 -26.10
C LEU A 120 -8.62 -0.73 -26.75
N THR A 121 -7.42 -0.66 -26.18
CA THR A 121 -6.25 -1.42 -26.65
C THR A 121 -6.38 -2.93 -26.46
N GLY A 122 -7.32 -3.41 -25.64
CA GLY A 122 -7.48 -4.82 -25.27
C GLY A 122 -6.42 -5.36 -24.28
N LYS A 123 -5.44 -4.53 -23.88
CA LYS A 123 -4.33 -4.95 -23.00
C LYS A 123 -4.63 -4.86 -21.50
N GLY A 124 -5.79 -4.31 -21.13
CA GLY A 124 -6.18 -4.08 -19.75
C GLY A 124 -5.58 -2.81 -19.12
N VAL A 125 -6.24 -2.34 -18.06
CA VAL A 125 -5.84 -1.17 -17.27
C VAL A 125 -5.96 -1.52 -15.80
N HIS A 126 -4.95 -1.23 -15.02
CA HIS A 126 -4.98 -1.36 -13.58
C HIS A 126 -5.32 -0.01 -12.94
N VAL A 127 -6.33 0.02 -12.08
CA VAL A 127 -6.62 1.15 -11.19
C VAL A 127 -6.35 0.68 -9.78
N VAL A 128 -5.38 1.32 -9.12
CA VAL A 128 -4.86 0.89 -7.80
C VAL A 128 -5.20 1.93 -6.76
N THR A 129 -5.70 1.49 -5.63
CA THR A 129 -6.04 2.34 -4.48
C THR A 129 -5.47 1.75 -3.18
N VAL A 130 -5.56 2.47 -2.08
CA VAL A 130 -4.85 2.18 -0.82
C VAL A 130 -5.42 1.04 0.01
N ASN A 131 -6.69 0.64 -0.20
CA ASN A 131 -7.31 -0.43 0.58
C ASN A 131 -8.44 -1.14 -0.17
N ASP A 132 -8.82 -2.32 0.35
CA ASP A 132 -9.85 -3.19 -0.24
C ASP A 132 -11.23 -2.51 -0.29
N TYR A 133 -11.59 -1.73 0.73
CA TYR A 133 -12.88 -1.03 0.76
C TYR A 133 -13.03 -0.05 -0.40
N LEU A 134 -12.00 0.78 -0.65
CA LEU A 134 -12.01 1.70 -1.77
C LEU A 134 -11.96 0.96 -3.11
N ALA A 135 -11.19 -0.13 -3.20
CA ALA A 135 -11.13 -0.94 -4.41
C ALA A 135 -12.51 -1.52 -4.75
N GLU A 136 -13.22 -2.09 -3.79
CA GLU A 136 -14.56 -2.65 -3.96
C GLU A 136 -15.57 -1.55 -4.32
N TYR A 137 -15.63 -0.48 -3.52
CA TYR A 137 -16.56 0.63 -3.72
C TYR A 137 -16.37 1.31 -5.07
N GLN A 138 -15.13 1.65 -5.42
CA GLN A 138 -14.81 2.34 -6.67
C GLN A 138 -15.02 1.43 -7.88
N SER A 139 -14.67 0.14 -7.80
CA SER A 139 -14.88 -0.81 -8.89
C SER A 139 -16.37 -1.11 -9.13
N ASP A 140 -17.22 -1.12 -8.11
CA ASP A 140 -18.65 -1.23 -8.30
C ASP A 140 -19.22 0.04 -8.93
N LEU A 141 -18.92 1.21 -8.37
CA LEU A 141 -19.49 2.48 -8.79
C LEU A 141 -19.05 2.84 -10.23
N MET A 142 -17.74 2.92 -10.49
CA MET A 142 -17.21 3.29 -11.82
C MET A 142 -17.29 2.13 -12.81
N GLY A 143 -17.25 0.90 -12.33
CA GLY A 143 -17.47 -0.28 -13.14
C GLY A 143 -18.85 -0.35 -13.81
N ARG A 144 -19.85 0.33 -13.25
CA ARG A 144 -21.18 0.45 -13.90
C ARG A 144 -21.06 1.18 -15.23
N VAL A 145 -20.28 2.26 -15.31
CA VAL A 145 -20.03 3.02 -16.55
C VAL A 145 -19.34 2.14 -17.58
N HIS A 146 -18.25 1.44 -17.17
CA HIS A 146 -17.52 0.56 -18.07
C HIS A 146 -18.38 -0.61 -18.58
N ARG A 147 -19.16 -1.25 -17.71
CA ARG A 147 -20.10 -2.33 -18.11
C ARG A 147 -21.22 -1.84 -19.02
N PHE A 148 -21.73 -0.64 -18.78
CA PHE A 148 -22.71 -0.01 -19.65
C PHE A 148 -22.14 0.17 -21.07
N LEU A 149 -20.89 0.60 -21.18
CA LEU A 149 -20.16 0.75 -22.44
C LEU A 149 -19.58 -0.57 -23.01
N GLY A 150 -19.93 -1.73 -22.45
CA GLY A 150 -19.53 -3.04 -23.00
C GLY A 150 -18.16 -3.53 -22.59
N LEU A 151 -17.48 -2.88 -21.64
CA LEU A 151 -16.22 -3.34 -21.08
C LEU A 151 -16.44 -4.25 -19.86
N THR A 152 -15.45 -5.08 -19.55
CA THR A 152 -15.42 -5.91 -18.33
C THR A 152 -14.64 -5.22 -17.23
N THR A 153 -15.10 -5.38 -16.00
CA THR A 153 -14.45 -4.86 -14.79
C THR A 153 -14.27 -6.00 -13.79
N GLY A 154 -13.08 -6.12 -13.22
CA GLY A 154 -12.79 -7.00 -12.10
C GLY A 154 -12.31 -6.19 -10.90
N CYS A 155 -12.48 -6.73 -9.70
CA CYS A 155 -11.94 -6.18 -8.46
C CYS A 155 -11.12 -7.24 -7.74
N ILE A 156 -9.93 -6.86 -7.28
CA ILE A 156 -9.00 -7.74 -6.56
C ILE A 156 -9.04 -7.34 -5.08
N LEU A 157 -9.44 -8.29 -4.21
CA LEU A 157 -9.57 -8.08 -2.78
C LEU A 157 -8.78 -9.12 -1.99
N VAL A 158 -8.37 -8.77 -0.78
CA VAL A 158 -7.76 -9.71 0.18
C VAL A 158 -8.77 -10.81 0.52
N GLY A 159 -8.30 -12.06 0.61
CA GLY A 159 -9.16 -13.22 0.96
C GLY A 159 -9.81 -13.96 -0.19
N GLN A 160 -9.80 -13.43 -1.42
CA GLN A 160 -10.26 -14.16 -2.60
C GLN A 160 -9.35 -15.36 -2.91
N THR A 161 -9.91 -16.47 -3.36
CA THR A 161 -9.14 -17.65 -3.80
C THR A 161 -8.47 -17.40 -5.16
N PRO A 162 -7.39 -18.13 -5.53
CA PRO A 162 -6.77 -17.99 -6.86
C PRO A 162 -7.74 -18.19 -8.04
N ALA A 163 -8.80 -18.98 -7.86
CA ALA A 163 -9.84 -19.21 -8.88
C ALA A 163 -10.80 -18.01 -9.03
N GLU A 164 -11.08 -17.29 -7.94
CA GLU A 164 -11.88 -16.06 -7.93
C GLU A 164 -11.06 -14.85 -8.37
N ARG A 165 -9.76 -14.92 -8.17
CA ARG A 165 -8.81 -13.89 -8.60
C ARG A 165 -8.23 -14.30 -9.94
N ARG A 166 -8.48 -13.54 -10.95
CA ARG A 166 -7.74 -13.71 -12.20
C ARG A 166 -6.37 -13.02 -12.16
N GLU A 167 -6.12 -12.14 -11.21
CA GLU A 167 -4.84 -11.44 -10.98
C GLU A 167 -4.74 -10.93 -9.54
N GLN A 168 -3.61 -11.20 -8.85
CA GLN A 168 -3.19 -10.55 -7.60
C GLN A 168 -2.02 -9.64 -7.87
N PHE A 169 -2.27 -8.43 -8.18
CA PHE A 169 -1.37 -7.36 -8.53
C PHE A 169 0.14 -7.64 -8.30
N GLY A 170 0.72 -7.32 -7.16
CA GLY A 170 2.16 -7.52 -6.93
C GLY A 170 2.55 -8.92 -6.46
N PHE A 171 1.68 -9.63 -5.76
CA PHE A 171 1.95 -11.01 -5.34
C PHE A 171 1.84 -12.00 -6.51
N ASP A 172 0.97 -11.75 -7.47
CA ASP A 172 0.90 -12.57 -8.67
C ASP A 172 2.14 -12.39 -9.54
N TYR A 173 2.71 -11.17 -9.58
CA TYR A 173 4.02 -10.97 -10.19
C TYR A 173 5.09 -11.85 -9.56
N LEU A 174 5.14 -11.91 -8.22
CA LEU A 174 6.10 -12.77 -7.53
C LEU A 174 5.84 -14.25 -7.81
N ARG A 175 4.58 -14.69 -7.85
CA ARG A 175 4.20 -16.09 -8.17
C ARG A 175 4.53 -16.43 -9.60
N ASP A 176 4.23 -15.56 -10.55
CA ASP A 176 4.54 -15.74 -11.96
C ASP A 176 6.05 -15.89 -12.21
N ASN A 177 6.88 -15.15 -11.45
CA ASN A 177 8.33 -15.29 -11.50
C ASN A 177 8.86 -16.58 -10.83
N MET A 178 8.04 -17.32 -10.11
CA MET A 178 8.35 -18.64 -9.56
C MET A 178 7.68 -19.76 -10.36
N ALA A 179 6.82 -19.44 -11.33
CA ALA A 179 6.12 -20.40 -12.18
C ALA A 179 7.12 -21.20 -13.03
N GLN A 180 6.90 -22.50 -13.13
CA GLN A 180 7.76 -23.39 -13.93
C GLN A 180 7.21 -23.65 -15.33
N ARG A 181 5.94 -23.32 -15.58
CA ARG A 181 5.26 -23.53 -16.86
C ARG A 181 4.48 -22.28 -17.25
N PRO A 182 4.42 -21.96 -18.57
CA PRO A 182 3.69 -20.78 -19.06
C PRO A 182 2.20 -20.78 -18.71
N GLU A 183 1.57 -21.94 -18.62
CA GLU A 183 0.15 -22.08 -18.26
C GLU A 183 -0.15 -21.74 -16.81
N ASP A 184 0.86 -21.67 -15.94
CA ASP A 184 0.74 -21.28 -14.54
C ASP A 184 0.79 -19.75 -14.36
N LEU A 185 1.10 -18.99 -15.40
CA LEU A 185 1.14 -17.53 -15.38
C LEU A 185 -0.28 -16.94 -15.34
N VAL A 186 -0.51 -16.00 -14.44
CA VAL A 186 -1.82 -15.35 -14.26
C VAL A 186 -1.85 -13.91 -14.75
N GLN A 187 -0.71 -13.20 -14.74
CA GLN A 187 -0.65 -11.81 -15.18
C GLN A 187 -0.61 -11.67 -16.72
N ARG A 188 -1.37 -10.72 -17.24
CA ARG A 188 -1.43 -10.40 -18.67
C ARG A 188 -0.40 -9.38 -19.13
N GLY A 189 0.36 -8.80 -18.20
CA GLY A 189 1.37 -7.78 -18.42
C GLY A 189 1.00 -6.41 -17.87
N HIS A 190 1.92 -5.46 -17.99
CA HIS A 190 1.87 -4.14 -17.36
C HIS A 190 1.63 -3.07 -18.44
N ALA A 191 0.39 -2.98 -18.96
CA ALA A 191 0.08 -2.08 -20.08
C ALA A 191 -0.09 -0.63 -19.64
N PHE A 192 -0.96 -0.37 -18.66
CA PHE A 192 -1.23 0.96 -18.11
C PHE A 192 -1.72 0.88 -16.67
N VAL A 193 -1.32 1.86 -15.85
CA VAL A 193 -1.77 1.95 -14.45
C VAL A 193 -2.13 3.38 -14.06
N ILE A 194 -3.23 3.48 -13.30
CA ILE A 194 -3.64 4.69 -12.61
C ILE A 194 -3.59 4.40 -11.12
N VAL A 195 -2.78 5.16 -10.37
CA VAL A 195 -2.61 4.99 -8.93
C VAL A 195 -3.36 6.10 -8.21
N ASP A 196 -4.41 5.74 -7.46
CA ASP A 196 -5.13 6.65 -6.58
C ASP A 196 -4.34 6.82 -5.26
N GLU A 197 -4.34 8.01 -4.69
CA GLU A 197 -3.49 8.39 -3.57
C GLU A 197 -2.00 8.04 -3.84
N VAL A 198 -1.52 8.49 -4.98
CA VAL A 198 -0.24 8.10 -5.56
C VAL A 198 0.98 8.44 -4.70
N ASP A 199 0.91 9.49 -3.90
CA ASP A 199 1.93 9.88 -2.94
C ASP A 199 2.09 8.82 -1.83
N SER A 200 1.00 8.29 -1.28
CA SER A 200 1.07 7.21 -0.30
C SER A 200 1.71 5.95 -0.87
N ILE A 201 1.28 5.51 -2.05
CA ILE A 201 1.70 4.23 -2.60
C ILE A 201 3.11 4.30 -3.20
N LEU A 202 3.43 5.39 -3.94
CA LEU A 202 4.69 5.49 -4.67
C LEU A 202 5.80 6.24 -3.93
N ILE A 203 5.49 6.96 -2.86
CA ILE A 203 6.47 7.66 -2.02
C ILE A 203 6.53 7.05 -0.62
N ASP A 204 5.46 7.19 0.18
CA ASP A 204 5.46 6.76 1.58
C ASP A 204 5.72 5.26 1.73
N GLU A 205 5.03 4.44 0.95
CA GLU A 205 5.13 2.97 0.99
C GLU A 205 6.03 2.39 -0.12
N ALA A 206 6.72 3.23 -0.88
CA ALA A 206 7.51 2.84 -2.04
C ALA A 206 8.49 1.69 -1.77
N ARG A 207 9.10 1.68 -0.59
CA ARG A 207 10.11 0.70 -0.17
C ARG A 207 9.52 -0.49 0.60
N THR A 208 8.22 -0.52 0.82
CA THR A 208 7.55 -1.66 1.46
C THR A 208 7.68 -2.89 0.56
N PRO A 209 8.29 -3.98 1.06
CA PRO A 209 8.45 -5.18 0.26
C PRO A 209 7.20 -6.05 0.30
N LEU A 210 6.79 -6.54 -0.86
CA LEU A 210 5.93 -7.71 -1.00
C LEU A 210 6.82 -8.94 -0.91
N ILE A 211 6.50 -9.89 -0.02
CA ILE A 211 7.36 -11.04 0.28
C ILE A 211 6.55 -12.33 0.19
N ILE A 212 7.04 -13.30 -0.57
CA ILE A 212 6.58 -14.69 -0.48
C ILE A 212 7.62 -15.47 0.31
N SER A 213 7.18 -16.09 1.39
CA SER A 213 8.00 -16.95 2.23
C SER A 213 7.50 -18.38 2.18
N GLY A 214 8.41 -19.32 2.27
CA GLY A 214 8.12 -20.75 2.35
C GLY A 214 9.02 -21.43 3.38
N PRO A 215 8.69 -22.67 3.77
CA PRO A 215 9.54 -23.42 4.71
C PRO A 215 10.93 -23.64 4.09
N ALA A 216 11.97 -23.44 4.89
CA ALA A 216 13.33 -23.79 4.50
C ALA A 216 13.40 -25.29 4.17
N SER A 217 13.97 -25.62 3.02
CA SER A 217 14.16 -27.00 2.60
C SER A 217 15.34 -27.62 3.35
N GLY A 218 15.11 -28.75 4.01
CA GLY A 218 16.15 -29.56 4.67
C GLY A 218 15.83 -29.91 6.12
N ASP A 219 16.48 -30.94 6.64
CA ASP A 219 16.33 -31.40 8.04
C ASP A 219 17.18 -30.55 9.02
N VAL A 220 17.00 -29.21 8.91
CA VAL A 220 17.75 -28.21 9.69
C VAL A 220 17.42 -28.32 11.18
N ASN A 221 16.20 -28.76 11.52
CA ASN A 221 15.75 -28.92 12.91
C ASN A 221 16.58 -29.91 13.70
N LYS A 222 17.21 -30.89 13.02
CA LYS A 222 18.16 -31.84 13.66
C LYS A 222 19.36 -31.10 14.25
N TRP A 223 19.92 -30.15 13.49
CA TRP A 223 21.10 -29.41 13.95
C TRP A 223 20.80 -28.51 15.14
N TYR A 224 19.65 -27.86 15.21
CA TYR A 224 19.26 -27.07 16.38
C TYR A 224 19.22 -27.94 17.65
N LYS A 225 18.62 -29.13 17.58
CA LYS A 225 18.56 -30.08 18.72
C LYS A 225 19.94 -30.58 19.11
N GLU A 226 20.78 -30.95 18.14
CA GLU A 226 22.13 -31.41 18.35
C GLU A 226 22.98 -30.35 19.04
N PHE A 227 23.01 -29.12 18.49
CA PHE A 227 23.79 -28.02 19.06
C PHE A 227 23.26 -27.51 20.40
N ALA A 228 21.96 -27.58 20.66
CA ALA A 228 21.44 -27.33 22.01
C ALA A 228 22.02 -28.31 23.02
N THR A 229 22.08 -29.59 22.68
CA THR A 229 22.69 -30.64 23.54
C THR A 229 24.19 -30.43 23.70
N ILE A 230 24.91 -30.08 22.63
CA ILE A 230 26.35 -29.78 22.67
C ILE A 230 26.61 -28.59 23.58
N SER A 231 25.85 -27.50 23.44
CA SER A 231 26.01 -26.27 24.21
C SER A 231 25.85 -26.48 25.71
N GLU A 232 25.01 -27.42 26.16
CA GLU A 232 24.87 -27.79 27.59
C GLU A 232 26.17 -28.32 28.19
N ARG A 233 27.02 -28.97 27.38
CA ARG A 233 28.30 -29.58 27.82
C ARG A 233 29.47 -28.60 27.77
N LEU A 234 29.35 -27.49 27.04
CA LEU A 234 30.39 -26.47 26.96
C LEU A 234 30.33 -25.51 28.16
N ARG A 235 31.50 -25.01 28.60
CA ARG A 235 31.66 -24.16 29.78
C ARG A 235 32.17 -22.77 29.43
N ALA A 236 31.51 -21.76 29.95
CA ALA A 236 31.96 -20.36 29.84
C ALA A 236 33.37 -20.17 30.47
N GLY A 237 34.19 -19.34 29.88
CA GLY A 237 35.57 -19.05 30.26
C GLY A 237 36.57 -20.14 29.91
N LYS A 238 36.13 -21.33 29.43
CA LYS A 238 37.00 -22.42 28.99
C LYS A 238 36.80 -22.77 27.52
N ASP A 239 35.55 -22.92 27.11
CA ASP A 239 35.17 -23.37 25.78
C ASP A 239 34.63 -22.20 24.91
N TYR A 240 34.11 -21.17 25.57
CA TYR A 240 33.62 -19.94 24.93
C TYR A 240 33.66 -18.76 25.92
N GLU A 241 33.63 -17.55 25.36
CA GLU A 241 33.48 -16.28 26.07
C GLU A 241 32.16 -15.64 25.77
N VAL A 242 31.63 -14.86 26.75
CA VAL A 242 30.35 -14.13 26.61
C VAL A 242 30.59 -12.66 26.92
N ASP A 243 30.19 -11.80 26.02
CA ASP A 243 30.10 -10.34 26.24
C ASP A 243 28.63 -9.95 26.37
N GLU A 244 28.11 -9.89 27.58
CA GLU A 244 26.71 -9.54 27.86
C GLU A 244 26.35 -8.13 27.37
N LYS A 245 27.30 -7.17 27.43
CA LYS A 245 27.05 -5.80 27.01
C LYS A 245 26.86 -5.67 25.49
N LYS A 246 27.66 -6.42 24.74
CA LYS A 246 27.56 -6.46 23.27
C LYS A 246 26.59 -7.53 22.78
N ARG A 247 26.06 -8.36 23.67
CA ARG A 247 25.24 -9.53 23.36
C ARG A 247 25.89 -10.46 22.30
N THR A 248 27.18 -10.70 22.47
CA THR A 248 27.98 -11.58 21.60
C THR A 248 28.62 -12.75 22.37
N VAL A 249 28.86 -13.82 21.63
CA VAL A 249 29.61 -14.98 22.12
C VAL A 249 30.78 -15.25 21.19
N GLY A 250 31.90 -15.71 21.74
CA GLY A 250 33.09 -16.14 20.98
C GLY A 250 33.48 -17.54 21.41
N VAL A 251 33.55 -18.50 20.48
CA VAL A 251 33.97 -19.86 20.77
C VAL A 251 35.49 -19.90 20.77
N LEU A 252 36.10 -20.46 21.86
CA LEU A 252 37.54 -20.61 22.00
C LEU A 252 38.03 -21.90 21.34
N ALA A 253 39.34 -22.00 21.07
CA ALA A 253 39.95 -23.18 20.44
C ALA A 253 39.57 -24.49 21.14
N ALA A 254 39.63 -24.54 22.49
CA ALA A 254 39.22 -25.70 23.25
C ALA A 254 37.74 -26.08 23.11
N GLY A 255 36.88 -25.09 22.81
CA GLY A 255 35.47 -25.32 22.52
C GLY A 255 35.26 -25.89 21.11
N ILE A 256 36.01 -25.39 20.14
CA ILE A 256 36.01 -25.92 18.78
C ILE A 256 36.42 -27.38 18.75
N GLU A 257 37.59 -27.74 19.34
CA GLU A 257 38.07 -29.11 19.40
C GLU A 257 37.02 -30.07 20.00
N ARG A 258 36.33 -29.64 21.06
CA ARG A 258 35.27 -30.47 21.67
C ARG A 258 34.05 -30.66 20.78
N VAL A 259 33.69 -29.64 20.00
CA VAL A 259 32.58 -29.73 19.06
C VAL A 259 32.95 -30.64 17.90
N GLU A 260 34.17 -30.52 17.37
CA GLU A 260 34.74 -31.37 16.33
C GLU A 260 34.77 -32.85 16.79
N ASP A 261 35.28 -33.12 17.97
CA ASP A 261 35.29 -34.47 18.59
C ASP A 261 33.86 -35.04 18.73
N TYR A 262 32.91 -34.20 19.15
CA TYR A 262 31.52 -34.61 19.34
C TYR A 262 30.82 -34.94 18.03
N LEU A 263 31.04 -34.13 16.98
CA LEU A 263 30.45 -34.29 15.68
C LEU A 263 31.18 -35.31 14.78
N GLY A 264 32.42 -35.68 15.16
CA GLY A 264 33.29 -36.56 14.37
C GLY A 264 33.75 -35.90 13.06
N VAL A 265 34.00 -34.57 13.08
CA VAL A 265 34.54 -33.80 11.97
C VAL A 265 35.95 -33.34 12.26
N ASP A 266 36.82 -33.32 11.24
CA ASP A 266 38.23 -32.97 11.42
C ASP A 266 38.45 -31.46 11.57
N ASN A 267 37.60 -30.62 10.94
CA ASN A 267 37.73 -29.18 11.00
C ASN A 267 36.37 -28.51 10.78
N LEU A 268 35.89 -27.76 11.77
CA LEU A 268 34.60 -27.05 11.74
C LEU A 268 34.60 -25.86 10.78
N TYR A 269 35.76 -25.33 10.41
CA TYR A 269 35.92 -24.18 9.52
C TYR A 269 36.08 -24.57 8.04
N GLU A 270 36.05 -25.85 7.69
CA GLU A 270 35.97 -26.27 6.30
C GLU A 270 34.66 -25.83 5.65
N SER A 271 34.70 -25.59 4.33
CA SER A 271 33.55 -25.03 3.58
C SER A 271 32.26 -25.82 3.78
N GLU A 272 32.36 -27.14 3.93
CA GLU A 272 31.21 -28.03 4.14
C GLU A 272 30.62 -27.91 5.54
N ASN A 273 31.47 -27.61 6.54
CA ASN A 273 31.10 -27.52 7.95
C ASN A 273 30.79 -26.10 8.43
N THR A 274 31.15 -25.08 7.64
CA THR A 274 30.93 -23.64 7.98
C THR A 274 29.51 -23.30 8.45
N PRO A 275 28.42 -23.86 7.86
CA PRO A 275 27.06 -23.60 8.34
C PRO A 275 26.83 -24.05 9.80
N LEU A 276 27.59 -25.06 10.30
CA LEU A 276 27.46 -25.60 11.66
C LEU A 276 27.90 -24.58 12.71
N ILE A 277 28.82 -23.66 12.37
CA ILE A 277 29.26 -22.57 13.25
C ILE A 277 28.10 -21.64 13.62
N GLY A 278 27.18 -21.40 12.70
CA GLY A 278 25.99 -20.61 12.96
C GLY A 278 25.09 -21.25 14.02
N PHE A 279 24.85 -22.56 13.93
CA PHE A 279 24.08 -23.32 14.93
C PHE A 279 24.76 -23.33 16.31
N LEU A 280 26.08 -23.51 16.33
CA LEU A 280 26.87 -23.48 17.58
C LEU A 280 26.76 -22.12 18.28
N ASN A 281 26.98 -21.03 17.54
CA ASN A 281 26.87 -19.67 18.07
C ASN A 281 25.47 -19.38 18.59
N ASN A 282 24.43 -19.76 17.84
CA ASN A 282 23.06 -19.54 18.25
C ASN A 282 22.68 -20.37 19.48
N ALA A 283 23.17 -21.62 19.59
CA ALA A 283 22.93 -22.46 20.77
C ALA A 283 23.58 -21.88 22.04
N ILE A 284 24.83 -21.38 21.93
CA ILE A 284 25.49 -20.72 23.04
C ILE A 284 24.81 -19.38 23.39
N LYS A 285 24.46 -18.57 22.42
CA LYS A 285 23.68 -17.34 22.66
C LYS A 285 22.33 -17.61 23.33
N ALA A 286 21.60 -18.62 22.86
CA ALA A 286 20.33 -19.03 23.47
C ALA A 286 20.49 -19.43 24.92
N LYS A 287 21.60 -20.13 25.24
CA LYS A 287 21.94 -20.58 26.60
C LYS A 287 22.27 -19.41 27.53
N GLU A 288 23.11 -18.46 27.08
CA GLU A 288 23.76 -17.49 27.97
C GLU A 288 23.09 -16.10 27.91
N LEU A 289 22.47 -15.71 26.79
CA LEU A 289 21.98 -14.35 26.56
C LEU A 289 20.47 -14.24 26.50
N PHE A 290 19.76 -15.38 26.45
CA PHE A 290 18.28 -15.38 26.40
C PHE A 290 17.73 -16.18 27.57
N HIS A 291 17.06 -15.53 28.48
CA HIS A 291 16.58 -16.11 29.73
C HIS A 291 15.05 -16.24 29.72
N ARG A 292 14.60 -17.45 30.10
CA ARG A 292 13.18 -17.72 30.29
C ARG A 292 12.60 -16.79 31.36
N ASP A 293 11.36 -16.36 31.18
CA ASP A 293 10.61 -15.44 32.05
C ASP A 293 11.17 -14.01 32.11
N LYS A 294 12.16 -13.69 31.27
CA LYS A 294 12.72 -12.37 31.07
C LYS A 294 12.66 -11.96 29.61
N ASP A 295 13.39 -12.63 28.73
CA ASP A 295 13.45 -12.33 27.30
C ASP A 295 12.33 -13.03 26.51
N TYR A 296 11.82 -14.16 27.03
CA TYR A 296 10.72 -14.93 26.46
C TYR A 296 10.00 -15.76 27.53
N ILE A 297 8.80 -16.22 27.21
CA ILE A 297 8.06 -17.21 28.00
C ILE A 297 7.76 -18.44 27.15
N VAL A 298 7.51 -19.58 27.82
CA VAL A 298 7.01 -20.79 27.16
C VAL A 298 5.56 -20.99 27.59
N ARG A 299 4.65 -21.01 26.63
CA ARG A 299 3.22 -21.23 26.85
C ARG A 299 2.66 -22.12 25.74
N ASP A 300 1.87 -23.12 26.13
CA ASP A 300 1.23 -24.06 25.19
C ASP A 300 2.21 -24.77 24.23
N GLY A 301 3.45 -25.00 24.67
CA GLY A 301 4.51 -25.60 23.87
C GLY A 301 5.19 -24.64 22.87
N GLU A 302 4.92 -23.34 22.97
CA GLU A 302 5.50 -22.31 22.11
C GLU A 302 6.37 -21.33 22.88
N VAL A 303 7.45 -20.87 22.25
CA VAL A 303 8.27 -19.76 22.73
C VAL A 303 7.64 -18.45 22.27
N LEU A 304 7.34 -17.55 23.22
CA LEU A 304 6.77 -16.24 22.96
C LEU A 304 7.71 -15.15 23.46
N ILE A 305 8.03 -14.20 22.61
CA ILE A 305 8.94 -13.08 22.95
C ILE A 305 8.26 -12.15 23.96
N VAL A 306 9.05 -11.70 24.95
CA VAL A 306 8.66 -10.65 25.88
C VAL A 306 9.38 -9.36 25.49
N ASP A 307 8.63 -8.28 25.33
CA ASP A 307 9.19 -6.96 25.04
C ASP A 307 9.98 -6.43 26.25
N GLU A 308 11.24 -6.09 26.06
CA GLU A 308 12.14 -5.64 27.13
C GLU A 308 11.67 -4.36 27.83
N HIS A 309 10.98 -3.46 27.12
CA HIS A 309 10.55 -2.17 27.64
C HIS A 309 9.17 -2.21 28.29
N THR A 310 8.28 -3.03 27.77
CA THR A 310 6.89 -3.07 28.24
C THR A 310 6.55 -4.29 29.09
N GLY A 311 7.40 -5.33 29.06
CA GLY A 311 7.14 -6.62 29.70
C GLY A 311 5.97 -7.40 29.07
N ARG A 312 5.45 -6.96 27.94
CA ARG A 312 4.32 -7.59 27.25
C ARG A 312 4.77 -8.68 26.30
N VAL A 313 3.98 -9.73 26.18
CA VAL A 313 4.18 -10.76 25.17
C VAL A 313 3.88 -10.19 23.79
N LEU A 314 4.76 -10.47 22.83
CA LEU A 314 4.62 -10.08 21.43
C LEU A 314 4.14 -11.27 20.57
N PRO A 315 2.82 -11.47 20.39
CA PRO A 315 2.30 -12.59 19.64
C PRO A 315 2.72 -12.51 18.17
N GLY A 316 3.05 -13.67 17.58
CA GLY A 316 3.41 -13.78 16.17
C GLY A 316 4.81 -13.27 15.79
N ARG A 317 5.55 -12.64 16.70
CA ARG A 317 6.95 -12.26 16.47
C ARG A 317 7.92 -13.39 16.82
N ARG A 318 9.00 -13.49 16.04
CA ARG A 318 10.06 -14.46 16.24
C ARG A 318 11.43 -13.75 16.18
N TYR A 319 12.42 -14.27 16.91
CA TYR A 319 13.81 -13.82 16.75
C TYR A 319 14.34 -14.28 15.38
N ASN A 320 15.16 -13.45 14.76
CA ASN A 320 15.73 -13.68 13.43
C ASN A 320 16.96 -14.61 13.46
N GLU A 321 17.44 -14.99 12.28
CA GLU A 321 18.72 -15.70 12.06
C GLU A 321 18.85 -17.03 12.81
N GLY A 322 17.75 -17.78 12.94
CA GLY A 322 17.75 -19.07 13.62
C GLY A 322 17.79 -19.00 15.15
N MET A 323 17.76 -17.80 15.73
CA MET A 323 17.82 -17.65 17.19
C MET A 323 16.56 -18.18 17.87
N HIS A 324 15.38 -17.99 17.27
CA HIS A 324 14.12 -18.49 17.82
C HIS A 324 14.12 -20.02 17.89
N GLN A 325 14.60 -20.68 16.84
CA GLN A 325 14.75 -22.13 16.76
C GLN A 325 15.77 -22.66 17.77
N ALA A 326 16.86 -21.92 17.99
CA ALA A 326 17.85 -22.28 19.02
C ALA A 326 17.23 -22.18 20.42
N ILE A 327 16.36 -21.22 20.70
CA ILE A 327 15.61 -21.11 21.97
C ILE A 327 14.56 -22.24 22.07
N GLU A 328 13.81 -22.53 21.00
CA GLU A 328 12.87 -23.66 20.96
C GLU A 328 13.59 -24.99 21.24
N ALA A 329 14.80 -25.20 20.69
CA ALA A 329 15.61 -26.35 20.94
C ALA A 329 16.10 -26.42 22.40
N LYS A 330 16.56 -25.30 22.96
CA LYS A 330 16.97 -25.17 24.38
C LYS A 330 15.82 -25.53 25.31
N GLU A 331 14.60 -25.04 25.04
CA GLU A 331 13.40 -25.29 25.85
C GLU A 331 12.78 -26.67 25.56
N ARG A 332 13.30 -27.42 24.59
CA ARG A 332 12.80 -28.74 24.16
C ARG A 332 11.34 -28.74 23.72
N VAL A 333 10.91 -27.65 23.15
CA VAL A 333 9.60 -27.51 22.50
C VAL A 333 9.71 -27.87 21.01
N GLU A 334 8.57 -27.89 20.31
CA GLU A 334 8.56 -28.11 18.88
C GLU A 334 9.30 -26.97 18.15
N ILE A 335 10.29 -27.33 17.32
CA ILE A 335 11.04 -26.37 16.52
C ILE A 335 10.25 -26.09 15.25
N LYS A 336 9.69 -24.90 15.16
CA LYS A 336 8.98 -24.45 13.97
C LYS A 336 9.98 -24.08 12.88
N ALA A 337 9.74 -24.57 11.67
CA ALA A 337 10.58 -24.27 10.53
C ALA A 337 10.74 -22.76 10.34
N GLU A 338 11.93 -22.32 10.01
CA GLU A 338 12.18 -20.94 9.59
C GLU A 338 11.59 -20.74 8.19
N ASN A 339 10.84 -19.66 8.02
CA ASN A 339 10.38 -19.31 6.70
C ASN A 339 11.51 -18.61 5.95
N GLN A 340 11.88 -19.18 4.82
CA GLN A 340 12.85 -18.59 3.90
C GLN A 340 12.12 -17.69 2.92
N THR A 341 12.65 -16.48 2.67
CA THR A 341 12.13 -15.60 1.62
C THR A 341 12.42 -16.23 0.26
N LEU A 342 11.37 -16.59 -0.45
CA LEU A 342 11.44 -17.18 -1.79
C LEU A 342 11.47 -16.12 -2.89
N ALA A 343 10.66 -15.08 -2.74
CA ALA A 343 10.59 -13.99 -3.69
C ALA A 343 10.23 -12.68 -2.96
N THR A 344 10.77 -11.58 -3.44
CA THR A 344 10.47 -10.25 -2.92
C THR A 344 10.54 -9.18 -4.01
N ILE A 345 9.67 -8.19 -3.93
CA ILE A 345 9.74 -6.96 -4.72
C ILE A 345 9.19 -5.81 -3.90
N THR A 346 9.78 -4.62 -4.03
CA THR A 346 9.20 -3.41 -3.44
C THR A 346 8.12 -2.83 -4.35
N LEU A 347 7.16 -2.06 -3.79
CA LEU A 347 6.16 -1.36 -4.58
C LEU A 347 6.81 -0.47 -5.64
N GLN A 348 7.86 0.27 -5.26
CA GLN A 348 8.65 1.08 -6.20
C GLN A 348 9.12 0.29 -7.43
N ASN A 349 9.71 -0.88 -7.23
CA ASN A 349 10.22 -1.68 -8.32
C ASN A 349 9.08 -2.31 -9.13
N TYR A 350 7.99 -2.71 -8.48
CA TYR A 350 6.82 -3.24 -9.16
C TYR A 350 6.20 -2.22 -10.13
N PHE A 351 5.94 -0.99 -9.68
CA PHE A 351 5.38 0.05 -10.56
C PHE A 351 6.33 0.48 -11.69
N ARG A 352 7.63 0.26 -11.56
CA ARG A 352 8.60 0.51 -12.64
C ARG A 352 8.54 -0.51 -13.77
N LEU A 353 7.81 -1.62 -13.61
CA LEU A 353 7.56 -2.60 -14.68
C LEU A 353 6.64 -2.05 -15.77
N TYR A 354 5.77 -1.10 -15.44
CA TYR A 354 4.99 -0.41 -16.47
C TYR A 354 5.90 0.48 -17.32
N PRO A 355 5.69 0.54 -18.65
CA PRO A 355 6.48 1.41 -19.54
C PRO A 355 6.41 2.89 -19.12
N GLU A 356 7.41 3.67 -19.52
CA GLU A 356 7.34 5.13 -19.39
C GLU A 356 6.14 5.67 -20.17
N GLY A 357 5.44 6.66 -19.60
CA GLY A 357 4.19 7.19 -20.17
C GLY A 357 2.95 6.31 -19.97
N SER A 358 3.11 5.11 -19.37
CA SER A 358 2.01 4.20 -19.03
C SER A 358 1.74 4.12 -17.53
N ARG A 359 2.35 4.98 -16.76
CA ARG A 359 2.15 5.17 -15.30
C ARG A 359 1.54 6.53 -15.08
N SER A 360 0.46 6.59 -14.34
CA SER A 360 -0.20 7.83 -13.94
C SER A 360 -0.73 7.73 -12.53
N GLY A 361 -1.12 8.82 -11.95
CA GLY A 361 -1.68 8.82 -10.61
C GLY A 361 -2.44 10.09 -10.28
N MET A 362 -3.13 10.07 -9.16
CA MET A 362 -3.90 11.21 -8.67
C MET A 362 -3.79 11.29 -7.14
N THR A 363 -3.70 12.51 -6.63
CA THR A 363 -3.72 12.82 -5.20
C THR A 363 -4.01 14.31 -5.00
N GLY A 364 -4.25 14.74 -3.78
CA GLY A 364 -4.40 16.16 -3.42
C GLY A 364 -3.08 16.87 -3.08
N THR A 365 -1.95 16.16 -3.00
CA THR A 365 -0.71 16.58 -2.34
C THR A 365 0.58 16.17 -3.07
N ALA A 366 0.57 16.07 -4.41
CA ALA A 366 1.73 15.59 -5.18
C ALA A 366 2.83 16.64 -5.39
N GLU A 367 2.52 17.92 -5.32
CA GLU A 367 3.46 19.02 -5.67
C GLU A 367 4.72 18.99 -4.80
N THR A 368 4.58 18.67 -3.52
CA THR A 368 5.72 18.59 -2.58
C THR A 368 6.71 17.49 -2.95
N GLU A 369 6.25 16.41 -3.56
CA GLU A 369 7.02 15.22 -3.92
C GLU A 369 7.34 15.16 -5.43
N ALA A 370 7.07 16.23 -6.19
CA ALA A 370 7.22 16.27 -7.65
C ALA A 370 8.63 15.90 -8.13
N ALA A 371 9.67 16.27 -7.37
CA ALA A 371 11.06 15.95 -7.69
C ALA A 371 11.31 14.43 -7.57
N GLU A 372 10.73 13.76 -6.58
CA GLU A 372 10.88 12.32 -6.37
C GLU A 372 10.10 11.53 -7.42
N PHE A 373 8.88 11.94 -7.77
CA PHE A 373 8.12 11.35 -8.86
C PHE A 373 8.88 11.44 -10.20
N ALA A 374 9.44 12.61 -10.52
CA ALA A 374 10.21 12.80 -11.74
C ALA A 374 11.53 11.99 -11.73
N GLY A 375 12.23 11.97 -10.59
CA GLY A 375 13.51 11.26 -10.44
C GLY A 375 13.36 9.74 -10.52
N THR A 376 12.40 9.19 -9.79
CA THR A 376 12.23 7.74 -9.59
C THR A 376 11.37 7.09 -10.68
N TYR A 377 10.26 7.72 -11.04
CA TYR A 377 9.26 7.12 -11.93
C TYR A 377 9.15 7.77 -13.30
N LYS A 378 9.83 8.90 -13.51
CA LYS A 378 9.74 9.71 -14.74
C LYS A 378 8.31 10.20 -15.02
N ILE A 379 7.58 10.55 -13.96
CA ILE A 379 6.20 11.04 -14.01
C ILE A 379 6.21 12.52 -13.62
N GLY A 380 5.58 13.36 -14.43
CA GLY A 380 5.36 14.77 -14.11
C GLY A 380 4.11 14.98 -13.26
N VAL A 381 4.10 16.01 -12.43
CA VAL A 381 2.92 16.45 -11.67
C VAL A 381 2.27 17.61 -12.38
N VAL A 382 0.95 17.54 -12.54
CA VAL A 382 0.14 18.61 -13.17
C VAL A 382 -0.93 19.04 -12.16
N PRO A 383 -0.81 20.24 -11.59
CA PRO A 383 -1.84 20.78 -10.71
C PRO A 383 -3.07 21.18 -11.54
N ILE A 384 -4.18 20.52 -11.27
CA ILE A 384 -5.47 20.80 -11.93
C ILE A 384 -6.23 21.84 -11.09
N PRO A 385 -6.75 22.91 -11.70
CA PRO A 385 -7.53 23.91 -10.97
C PRO A 385 -8.81 23.30 -10.38
N THR A 386 -9.29 23.86 -9.28
CA THR A 386 -10.57 23.45 -8.67
C THR A 386 -11.74 23.90 -9.52
N ASN A 387 -12.82 23.11 -9.56
CA ASN A 387 -14.04 23.42 -10.32
C ASN A 387 -14.71 24.72 -9.82
N LYS A 388 -14.66 24.95 -8.50
CA LYS A 388 -15.14 26.19 -7.87
C LYS A 388 -14.02 26.85 -7.10
N PRO A 389 -14.03 28.20 -6.94
CA PRO A 389 -13.05 28.87 -6.10
C PRO A 389 -13.02 28.29 -4.69
N MET A 390 -11.80 28.05 -4.17
CA MET A 390 -11.63 27.57 -2.82
C MET A 390 -12.06 28.65 -1.81
N ILE A 391 -13.03 28.33 -0.98
CA ILE A 391 -13.55 29.21 0.06
C ILE A 391 -12.99 28.86 1.46
N ARG A 392 -12.26 27.74 1.59
CA ARG A 392 -11.61 27.33 2.85
C ARG A 392 -10.53 28.36 3.20
N GLN A 393 -10.54 28.78 4.46
CA GLN A 393 -9.49 29.61 5.05
C GLN A 393 -8.61 28.75 5.94
N ASP A 394 -7.35 28.58 5.56
CA ASP A 394 -6.38 27.90 6.40
C ASP A 394 -5.92 28.88 7.49
N GLN A 395 -6.22 28.55 8.75
CA GLN A 395 -5.80 29.33 9.90
C GLN A 395 -4.33 29.03 10.22
N PRO A 396 -3.58 29.98 10.79
CA PRO A 396 -2.24 29.71 11.29
C PRO A 396 -2.29 28.66 12.40
N ASP A 397 -1.21 27.88 12.53
CA ASP A 397 -1.07 26.88 13.58
C ASP A 397 -1.13 27.55 14.96
N LEU A 398 -1.99 27.02 15.83
CA LEU A 398 -2.13 27.48 17.20
C LEU A 398 -1.74 26.36 18.16
N VAL A 399 -0.99 26.71 19.20
CA VAL A 399 -0.59 25.74 20.25
C VAL A 399 -1.46 25.96 21.48
N TYR A 400 -2.40 25.03 21.70
CA TYR A 400 -3.30 25.04 22.87
C TYR A 400 -3.71 23.62 23.26
N THR A 401 -4.48 23.48 24.33
CA THR A 401 -4.96 22.16 24.74
C THR A 401 -6.05 21.66 23.80
N VAL A 402 -5.77 20.60 23.06
CA VAL A 402 -6.66 20.04 22.04
C VAL A 402 -8.06 19.72 22.58
N VAL A 403 -8.16 19.25 23.84
CA VAL A 403 -9.44 18.85 24.45
C VAL A 403 -10.33 20.07 24.69
N ASP A 404 -9.76 21.20 25.12
CA ASP A 404 -10.52 22.44 25.39
C ASP A 404 -11.06 23.04 24.08
N ASP A 405 -10.26 23.03 23.00
CA ASP A 405 -10.70 23.51 21.69
C ASP A 405 -11.83 22.64 21.13
N ILE A 406 -11.73 21.30 21.27
CA ILE A 406 -12.80 20.38 20.86
C ILE A 406 -14.09 20.66 21.62
N ALA A 407 -14.00 20.90 22.96
CA ALA A 407 -15.15 21.21 23.79
C ALA A 407 -15.86 22.49 23.33
N GLU A 408 -15.10 23.57 23.14
CA GLU A 408 -15.64 24.87 22.68
C GLU A 408 -16.33 24.72 21.31
N ARG A 409 -15.71 24.05 20.34
CA ARG A 409 -16.29 23.86 19.00
C ARG A 409 -17.52 22.97 19.03
N HIS A 410 -17.49 21.91 19.83
CA HIS A 410 -18.63 21.02 20.01
C HIS A 410 -19.85 21.75 20.58
N GLU A 411 -19.65 22.63 21.63
CA GLU A 411 -20.70 23.49 22.19
C GLU A 411 -21.30 24.43 21.14
N LEU A 412 -20.49 24.95 20.24
CA LEU A 412 -20.95 25.77 19.12
C LEU A 412 -21.66 24.94 18.00
N GLY A 413 -21.66 23.61 18.14
CA GLY A 413 -22.23 22.70 17.17
C GLY A 413 -21.37 22.53 15.89
N GLN A 414 -20.10 22.91 15.94
CA GLN A 414 -19.14 22.71 14.86
C GLN A 414 -18.72 21.24 14.77
N PRO A 415 -18.70 20.60 13.60
CA PRO A 415 -18.04 19.30 13.49
C PRO A 415 -16.52 19.44 13.61
N VAL A 416 -15.91 18.51 14.33
CA VAL A 416 -14.45 18.52 14.61
C VAL A 416 -13.83 17.21 14.17
N LEU A 417 -12.80 17.28 13.32
CA LEU A 417 -11.96 16.16 12.94
C LEU A 417 -10.56 16.35 13.54
N VAL A 418 -10.12 15.40 14.35
CA VAL A 418 -8.82 15.45 15.01
C VAL A 418 -7.92 14.34 14.48
N GLY A 419 -6.79 14.71 13.88
CA GLY A 419 -5.74 13.79 13.45
C GLY A 419 -4.76 13.48 14.59
N THR A 420 -4.47 12.21 14.82
CA THR A 420 -3.44 11.75 15.77
C THR A 420 -2.36 10.96 15.07
N THR A 421 -1.13 10.98 15.58
CA THR A 421 0.03 10.32 14.95
C THR A 421 0.16 8.84 15.30
N SER A 422 -0.68 8.30 16.20
CA SER A 422 -0.67 6.88 16.56
C SER A 422 -2.01 6.43 17.14
N VAL A 423 -2.27 5.12 17.08
CA VAL A 423 -3.43 4.47 17.70
C VAL A 423 -3.48 4.79 19.20
N GLU A 424 -2.34 4.70 19.90
CA GLU A 424 -2.24 5.00 21.33
C GLU A 424 -2.69 6.42 21.66
N LYS A 425 -2.22 7.43 20.89
CA LYS A 425 -2.63 8.82 21.10
C LYS A 425 -4.11 9.04 20.82
N SER A 426 -4.69 8.32 19.87
CA SER A 426 -6.12 8.37 19.60
C SER A 426 -6.94 7.81 20.77
N GLU A 427 -6.44 6.76 21.43
CA GLU A 427 -7.09 6.17 22.61
C GLU A 427 -6.99 7.08 23.84
N ILE A 428 -5.80 7.67 24.08
CA ILE A 428 -5.61 8.64 25.18
C ILE A 428 -6.52 9.86 25.02
N LEU A 429 -6.62 10.39 23.81
CA LEU A 429 -7.51 11.52 23.53
C LEU A 429 -8.97 11.13 23.73
N SER A 430 -9.37 9.95 23.25
CA SER A 430 -10.72 9.40 23.44
C SER A 430 -11.09 9.27 24.92
N GLU A 431 -10.16 8.80 25.76
CA GLU A 431 -10.39 8.69 27.21
C GLU A 431 -10.64 10.06 27.84
N ARG A 432 -9.81 11.06 27.50
CA ARG A 432 -9.99 12.44 28.00
C ARG A 432 -11.30 13.08 27.53
N LEU A 433 -11.72 12.85 26.30
CA LEU A 433 -13.00 13.35 25.80
C LEU A 433 -14.19 12.68 26.52
N ARG A 434 -14.09 11.39 26.87
CA ARG A 434 -15.10 10.69 27.69
C ARG A 434 -15.17 11.26 29.11
N GLU A 435 -14.02 11.58 29.73
CA GLU A 435 -13.97 12.20 31.06
C GLU A 435 -14.69 13.56 31.09
N GLN A 436 -14.65 14.28 29.96
CA GLN A 436 -15.37 15.56 29.81
C GLN A 436 -16.81 15.39 29.29
N GLY A 437 -17.26 14.17 29.06
CA GLY A 437 -18.62 13.89 28.59
C GLY A 437 -18.88 14.27 27.13
N ILE A 438 -17.82 14.44 26.30
CA ILE A 438 -17.94 14.81 24.88
C ILE A 438 -18.18 13.55 24.04
N PRO A 439 -19.35 13.41 23.39
CA PRO A 439 -19.61 12.31 22.48
C PRO A 439 -18.67 12.36 21.28
N HIS A 440 -18.01 11.25 20.96
CA HIS A 440 -17.08 11.18 19.82
C HIS A 440 -16.97 9.78 19.27
N GLU A 441 -16.54 9.68 18.02
CA GLU A 441 -16.17 8.42 17.34
C GLU A 441 -14.64 8.36 17.12
N VAL A 442 -14.09 7.14 17.18
CA VAL A 442 -12.66 6.91 16.98
C VAL A 442 -12.43 6.06 15.73
N LEU A 443 -11.57 6.55 14.85
CA LEU A 443 -11.10 5.86 13.64
C LEU A 443 -9.64 5.47 13.81
N ASN A 444 -9.38 4.20 14.01
CA ASN A 444 -8.03 3.66 14.04
C ASN A 444 -8.00 2.23 13.53
N ALA A 445 -6.80 1.65 13.38
CA ALA A 445 -6.57 0.32 12.84
C ALA A 445 -7.36 -0.83 13.51
N LYS A 446 -7.95 -0.60 14.69
CA LYS A 446 -8.76 -1.60 15.41
C LYS A 446 -10.23 -1.64 14.93
N GLN A 447 -10.68 -0.68 14.13
CA GLN A 447 -12.10 -0.49 13.80
C GLN A 447 -12.41 -0.38 12.30
N HIS A 448 -11.61 -0.97 11.44
CA HIS A 448 -11.76 -0.91 9.97
C HIS A 448 -13.16 -1.19 9.43
N ALA A 449 -13.88 -2.15 10.03
CA ALA A 449 -15.22 -2.53 9.55
C ALA A 449 -16.28 -1.42 9.68
N ARG A 450 -16.04 -0.38 10.50
CA ARG A 450 -16.97 0.74 10.73
C ARG A 450 -16.49 2.05 10.12
N GLU A 451 -15.33 2.05 9.52
CA GLU A 451 -14.64 3.27 9.06
C GLU A 451 -15.51 4.13 8.15
N ALA A 452 -16.07 3.56 7.10
CA ALA A 452 -16.93 4.29 6.15
C ALA A 452 -18.18 4.90 6.81
N ALA A 453 -18.81 4.18 7.75
CA ALA A 453 -19.99 4.67 8.45
C ALA A 453 -19.64 5.85 9.38
N VAL A 454 -18.48 5.81 10.05
CA VAL A 454 -18.01 6.89 10.93
C VAL A 454 -17.62 8.12 10.13
N VAL A 455 -16.92 7.95 9.00
CA VAL A 455 -16.53 9.04 8.12
C VAL A 455 -17.76 9.73 7.53
N ALA A 456 -18.76 8.98 7.08
CA ALA A 456 -20.03 9.53 6.57
C ALA A 456 -20.76 10.42 7.60
N MET A 457 -20.54 10.16 8.89
CA MET A 457 -21.16 10.93 9.97
C MET A 457 -20.30 12.10 10.48
N ALA A 458 -19.01 12.13 10.12
CA ALA A 458 -18.03 13.09 10.66
C ALA A 458 -18.36 14.57 10.35
N GLY A 459 -19.07 14.84 9.26
CA GLY A 459 -19.49 16.17 8.84
C GLY A 459 -20.79 16.69 9.48
N ARG A 460 -21.46 15.90 10.33
CA ARG A 460 -22.72 16.32 10.96
C ARG A 460 -22.50 17.37 12.04
N LYS A 461 -23.50 18.21 12.26
CA LYS A 461 -23.47 19.26 13.28
C LYS A 461 -23.09 18.66 14.66
N GLY A 462 -22.03 19.19 15.26
CA GLY A 462 -21.53 18.78 16.57
C GLY A 462 -20.84 17.41 16.60
N ALA A 463 -20.58 16.76 15.46
CA ALA A 463 -19.83 15.51 15.43
C ALA A 463 -18.37 15.74 15.83
N VAL A 464 -17.82 14.87 16.67
CA VAL A 464 -16.40 14.85 16.99
C VAL A 464 -15.83 13.51 16.55
N THR A 465 -14.81 13.55 15.67
CA THR A 465 -14.17 12.35 15.15
C THR A 465 -12.66 12.42 15.39
N VAL A 466 -12.13 11.41 16.07
CA VAL A 466 -10.69 11.26 16.35
C VAL A 466 -10.14 10.19 15.41
N ALA A 467 -9.23 10.55 14.50
CA ALA A 467 -8.66 9.65 13.51
C ALA A 467 -7.14 9.54 13.67
N THR A 468 -6.57 8.39 13.32
CA THR A 468 -5.12 8.29 13.04
C THR A 468 -4.85 8.80 11.64
N ASN A 469 -3.60 9.22 11.32
CA ASN A 469 -3.22 9.84 10.06
C ASN A 469 -3.67 9.09 8.80
N MET A 470 -3.79 7.77 8.86
CA MET A 470 -4.15 6.91 7.73
C MET A 470 -5.64 6.52 7.71
N ALA A 471 -6.38 6.76 8.80
CA ALA A 471 -7.79 6.39 8.89
C ALA A 471 -8.67 7.43 8.17
N GLY A 472 -9.58 6.96 7.32
CA GLY A 472 -10.47 7.81 6.53
C GLY A 472 -9.84 8.45 5.29
N ARG A 473 -8.58 8.14 4.96
CA ARG A 473 -7.94 8.64 3.74
C ARG A 473 -8.66 8.12 2.50
N GLY A 474 -8.87 9.00 1.51
CA GLY A 474 -9.59 8.67 0.29
C GLY A 474 -11.11 8.63 0.42
N THR A 475 -11.68 8.94 1.62
CA THR A 475 -13.13 8.98 1.83
C THR A 475 -13.58 10.42 2.02
N ASP A 476 -14.58 10.85 1.25
CA ASP A 476 -15.12 12.21 1.31
C ASP A 476 -16.00 12.42 2.56
N ILE A 477 -15.79 13.55 3.26
CA ILE A 477 -16.63 13.98 4.37
C ILE A 477 -17.63 15.01 3.88
N MET A 478 -18.92 14.64 3.91
CA MET A 478 -20.01 15.54 3.52
C MET A 478 -20.41 16.41 4.71
N LEU A 479 -20.34 17.74 4.56
CA LEU A 479 -20.83 18.66 5.58
C LEU A 479 -22.35 18.60 5.66
N GLY A 480 -22.86 18.35 6.84
CA GLY A 480 -24.29 18.12 7.11
C GLY A 480 -24.66 16.63 7.22
N GLY A 481 -23.82 15.74 6.81
CA GLY A 481 -23.98 14.27 6.90
C GLY A 481 -24.69 13.67 5.73
#